data_2a3a217638f41d2ad1240c800d928540
#
_entry.id   2a3a217638f41d2ad1240c800d928540
#
_cell.length_a   1.000
_cell.length_b   1.000
_cell.length_c   1.000
_cell.angle_alpha   90.00
_cell.angle_beta   90.00
_cell.angle_gamma   90.00
#
_symmetry.space_group_name_H-M   'P 1'
#
loop_
_entity.id
_entity.type
_entity.pdbx_description
1 polymer ?
#
loop_
_entity_poly.entity_id
_entity_poly.type
_entity_poly.pdbx_seq_one_letter_code
_entity_poly.pdbx_strand_id
1 'polypeptide(L)'
;MGLFSSWFKKGTDAKEAGAADVREPEAAQETADELAEALAAPDGAARVDAARVLLDRWRAGDGRAAAAIAARVEQLFDDPEPQVRIAALSGVRLMRKPENLEKHASAVLALLADRVAQVRTAAVWTAARLPGPVARHQIRALLDSAEEPMRFAAACALSDQGDAAALPQLVAALREDYRRQEALSALMSLGDAAAVPGIAELFEDESLGEFDRTLAAAALARLGDARGAAHLVERVASDGDDRPIAAEWAGRLRIAEAVPALEELAAAEGEPARGAALRALGRLGASGVEECLLAIATSAAEPEDLRMDAAEGLAEIGSSAAIAALRGLADEPGELGPLSKELLAEIALNQAEAAAAAPTST
;
A
#
# COMPACT_ATOMS: atom_id res chain seq x y z
N MET A 1 -5.05 -3.91 1.46
CA MET A 1 -4.43 -2.91 0.55
C MET A 1 -3.23 -3.58 -0.06
N GLY A 2 -3.18 -3.71 -1.41
CA GLY A 2 -2.08 -4.38 -2.07
C GLY A 2 -0.74 -3.70 -1.76
N LEU A 3 0.32 -4.49 -1.70
CA LEU A 3 1.70 -4.09 -1.39
C LEU A 3 2.22 -2.88 -2.19
N PHE A 4 1.60 -2.54 -3.33
CA PHE A 4 1.96 -1.42 -4.20
C PHE A 4 1.34 -0.07 -3.83
N SER A 5 0.22 -0.02 -3.10
CA SER A 5 -0.46 1.25 -2.83
C SER A 5 0.33 2.18 -1.90
N SER A 6 1.23 1.64 -1.09
CA SER A 6 2.10 2.44 -0.22
C SER A 6 3.31 3.00 -0.96
N TRP A 7 3.79 2.30 -2.00
CA TRP A 7 4.99 2.70 -2.75
C TRP A 7 4.71 3.83 -3.76
N PHE A 8 3.56 3.79 -4.45
CA PHE A 8 3.16 4.87 -5.36
C PHE A 8 2.87 6.19 -4.62
N LYS A 9 2.46 6.16 -3.35
CA LYS A 9 2.28 7.40 -2.56
C LYS A 9 3.59 8.12 -2.29
N LYS A 10 4.69 7.42 -2.01
CA LYS A 10 6.00 8.07 -1.76
C LYS A 10 6.69 8.58 -3.05
N GLY A 11 6.39 8.02 -4.22
CA GLY A 11 7.03 8.40 -5.49
C GLY A 11 6.39 9.60 -6.22
N THR A 12 5.13 9.93 -5.92
CA THR A 12 4.43 11.08 -6.52
C THR A 12 4.62 12.38 -5.72
N ASP A 13 4.86 12.29 -4.41
CA ASP A 13 5.06 13.47 -3.56
C ASP A 13 6.46 14.12 -3.75
N ALA A 14 7.44 13.41 -4.28
CA ALA A 14 8.80 13.92 -4.51
C ALA A 14 8.95 14.82 -5.77
N LYS A 15 7.95 14.91 -6.65
CA LYS A 15 8.02 15.73 -7.88
C LYS A 15 7.30 17.08 -7.79
N GLU A 16 6.58 17.38 -6.73
CA GLU A 16 5.84 18.65 -6.55
C GLU A 16 6.46 19.64 -5.54
N ALA A 17 7.60 19.35 -4.96
CA ALA A 17 8.30 20.25 -4.01
C ALA A 17 9.09 21.35 -4.72
N GLY A 18 8.48 22.06 -5.64
CA GLY A 18 9.10 23.14 -6.42
C GLY A 18 8.16 24.28 -6.79
N ALA A 19 7.17 24.62 -5.95
CA ALA A 19 6.33 25.80 -6.19
C ALA A 19 6.19 26.61 -4.89
N ALA A 20 6.59 27.87 -5.00
CA ALA A 20 6.66 28.94 -4.03
C ALA A 20 5.58 28.92 -2.93
N ASP A 21 6.05 29.20 -1.71
CA ASP A 21 5.34 29.65 -0.52
C ASP A 21 4.39 30.83 -0.84
N VAL A 22 3.18 30.53 -1.27
CA VAL A 22 2.05 31.46 -1.25
C VAL A 22 1.20 31.04 -0.06
N ARG A 23 1.44 31.65 1.10
CA ARG A 23 0.51 31.59 2.22
C ARG A 23 -0.82 32.16 1.75
N GLU A 24 -1.73 31.25 1.38
CA GLU A 24 -3.15 31.61 1.32
C GLU A 24 -3.59 32.07 2.72
N PRO A 25 -4.42 33.13 2.82
CA PRO A 25 -4.95 33.54 4.12
C PRO A 25 -5.71 32.35 4.72
N GLU A 26 -5.52 32.10 6.01
CA GLU A 26 -6.29 31.14 6.81
C GLU A 26 -7.79 31.42 6.62
N ALA A 27 -8.37 30.90 5.57
CA ALA A 27 -9.80 30.70 5.47
C ALA A 27 -10.16 29.76 6.62
N ALA A 28 -11.05 30.21 7.51
CA ALA A 28 -11.51 29.41 8.64
C ALA A 28 -11.87 28.01 8.11
N GLN A 29 -11.10 26.98 8.50
CA GLN A 29 -11.35 25.60 8.05
C GLN A 29 -12.73 25.21 8.53
N GLU A 30 -13.63 24.88 7.59
CA GLU A 30 -14.97 24.40 7.91
C GLU A 30 -14.91 23.28 8.95
N THR A 31 -15.77 23.32 9.93
CA THR A 31 -15.84 22.28 10.96
C THR A 31 -16.42 20.99 10.39
N ALA A 32 -16.19 19.86 11.04
CA ALA A 32 -16.79 18.59 10.62
C ALA A 32 -18.34 18.64 10.66
N ASP A 33 -18.92 19.47 11.51
CA ASP A 33 -20.36 19.65 11.64
C ASP A 33 -20.94 20.45 10.47
N GLU A 34 -20.28 21.55 10.05
CA GLU A 34 -20.64 22.31 8.84
C GLU A 34 -20.54 21.47 7.57
N LEU A 35 -19.49 20.68 7.43
CA LEU A 35 -19.35 19.73 6.33
C LEU A 35 -20.40 18.61 6.38
N ALA A 36 -20.79 18.16 7.57
CA ALA A 36 -21.89 17.19 7.72
C ALA A 36 -23.23 17.77 7.27
N GLU A 37 -23.49 19.07 7.52
CA GLU A 37 -24.67 19.77 6.99
C GLU A 37 -24.58 19.92 5.47
N ALA A 38 -23.40 20.25 4.92
CA ALA A 38 -23.16 20.39 3.49
C ALA A 38 -23.38 19.07 2.72
N LEU A 39 -23.22 17.88 3.35
CA LEU A 39 -23.62 16.60 2.75
C LEU A 39 -25.12 16.50 2.43
N ALA A 40 -25.96 17.34 3.01
CA ALA A 40 -27.41 17.40 2.72
C ALA A 40 -27.79 18.63 1.88
N ALA A 41 -26.82 19.39 1.38
CA ALA A 41 -27.09 20.58 0.56
C ALA A 41 -27.84 20.23 -0.72
N PRO A 42 -28.74 21.11 -1.21
CA PRO A 42 -29.42 20.93 -2.48
C PRO A 42 -28.46 20.86 -3.69
N ASP A 43 -27.37 21.62 -3.60
CA ASP A 43 -26.32 21.67 -4.61
C ASP A 43 -25.44 20.41 -4.58
N GLY A 44 -25.35 19.71 -5.72
CA GLY A 44 -24.55 18.51 -5.88
C GLY A 44 -23.04 18.75 -5.70
N ALA A 45 -22.53 19.90 -6.19
CA ALA A 45 -21.12 20.24 -6.08
C ALA A 45 -20.73 20.44 -4.62
N ALA A 46 -21.55 21.13 -3.83
CA ALA A 46 -21.34 21.30 -2.39
C ALA A 46 -21.29 19.95 -1.65
N ARG A 47 -22.19 19.00 -2.00
CA ARG A 47 -22.17 17.64 -1.40
C ARG A 47 -20.90 16.88 -1.77
N VAL A 48 -20.45 16.98 -3.02
CA VAL A 48 -19.21 16.33 -3.49
C VAL A 48 -18.00 16.86 -2.73
N ASP A 49 -17.87 18.19 -2.60
CA ASP A 49 -16.75 18.81 -1.88
C ASP A 49 -16.76 18.45 -0.39
N ALA A 50 -17.90 18.52 0.25
CA ALA A 50 -18.05 18.13 1.66
C ALA A 50 -17.66 16.65 1.88
N ALA A 51 -18.11 15.76 0.99
CA ALA A 51 -17.79 14.32 1.07
C ALA A 51 -16.29 14.07 0.91
N ARG A 52 -15.64 14.75 -0.03
CA ARG A 52 -14.20 14.66 -0.26
C ARG A 52 -13.40 15.12 0.96
N VAL A 53 -13.70 16.32 1.48
CA VAL A 53 -12.98 16.89 2.65
C VAL A 53 -13.16 16.00 3.88
N LEU A 54 -14.37 15.50 4.15
CA LEU A 54 -14.63 14.62 5.29
C LEU A 54 -13.87 13.29 5.16
N LEU A 55 -13.79 12.71 3.95
CA LEU A 55 -13.01 11.48 3.74
C LEU A 55 -11.51 11.70 3.96
N ASP A 56 -10.96 12.81 3.50
CA ASP A 56 -9.54 13.13 3.68
C ASP A 56 -9.21 13.34 5.16
N ARG A 57 -10.08 14.05 5.89
CA ARG A 57 -9.98 14.21 7.36
C ARG A 57 -10.08 12.85 8.08
N TRP A 58 -11.00 11.99 7.66
CA TRP A 58 -11.12 10.65 8.25
C TRP A 58 -9.84 9.83 8.05
N ARG A 59 -9.24 9.89 6.85
CA ARG A 59 -7.95 9.23 6.57
C ARG A 59 -6.83 9.77 7.44
N ALA A 60 -6.87 11.06 7.76
CA ALA A 60 -5.96 11.73 8.68
C ALA A 60 -6.25 11.44 10.17
N GLY A 61 -7.27 10.63 10.50
CA GLY A 61 -7.60 10.24 11.87
C GLY A 61 -8.65 11.10 12.57
N ASP A 62 -9.33 12.02 11.86
CA ASP A 62 -10.39 12.84 12.43
C ASP A 62 -11.65 11.98 12.72
N GLY A 63 -11.86 11.66 13.99
CA GLY A 63 -13.01 10.88 14.45
C GLY A 63 -14.36 11.57 14.24
N ARG A 64 -14.42 12.92 14.18
CA ARG A 64 -15.66 13.67 13.92
C ARG A 64 -16.04 13.55 12.45
N ALA A 65 -15.09 13.66 11.54
CA ALA A 65 -15.30 13.44 10.12
C ALA A 65 -15.78 12.00 9.85
N ALA A 66 -15.19 11.01 10.53
CA ALA A 66 -15.64 9.63 10.46
C ALA A 66 -17.09 9.46 10.92
N ALA A 67 -17.49 10.08 12.04
CA ALA A 67 -18.84 10.04 12.58
C ALA A 67 -19.85 10.72 11.64
N ALA A 68 -19.48 11.86 11.03
CA ALA A 68 -20.32 12.60 10.09
C ALA A 68 -20.69 11.76 8.85
N ILE A 69 -19.72 11.09 8.25
CA ILE A 69 -19.97 10.18 7.10
C ILE A 69 -20.78 8.95 7.56
N ALA A 70 -20.39 8.29 8.65
CA ALA A 70 -21.04 7.09 9.13
C ALA A 70 -22.52 7.31 9.47
N ALA A 71 -22.87 8.48 9.99
CA ALA A 71 -24.26 8.83 10.33
C ALA A 71 -25.16 8.98 9.09
N ARG A 72 -24.59 9.25 7.92
CA ARG A 72 -25.34 9.55 6.68
C ARG A 72 -25.10 8.54 5.56
N VAL A 73 -24.25 7.56 5.75
CA VAL A 73 -23.77 6.67 4.69
C VAL A 73 -24.90 6.02 3.90
N GLU A 74 -26.00 5.62 4.54
CA GLU A 74 -27.16 5.03 3.88
C GLU A 74 -27.82 6.00 2.88
N GLN A 75 -27.90 7.29 3.24
CA GLN A 75 -28.47 8.32 2.36
C GLN A 75 -27.53 8.64 1.20
N LEU A 76 -26.22 8.59 1.45
CA LEU A 76 -25.19 8.89 0.44
C LEU A 76 -25.11 7.80 -0.65
N PHE A 77 -25.56 6.56 -0.39
CA PHE A 77 -25.61 5.51 -1.40
C PHE A 77 -26.61 5.79 -2.53
N ASP A 78 -27.68 6.54 -2.23
CA ASP A 78 -28.73 6.88 -3.19
C ASP A 78 -28.57 8.30 -3.78
N ASP A 79 -27.46 8.98 -3.49
CA ASP A 79 -27.23 10.34 -3.96
C ASP A 79 -27.21 10.42 -5.51
N PRO A 80 -27.86 11.44 -6.12
CA PRO A 80 -27.79 11.67 -7.56
C PRO A 80 -26.36 11.78 -8.11
N GLU A 81 -25.44 12.37 -7.32
CA GLU A 81 -24.04 12.56 -7.71
C GLU A 81 -23.22 11.29 -7.52
N PRO A 82 -22.61 10.75 -8.58
CA PRO A 82 -21.82 9.51 -8.48
C PRO A 82 -20.64 9.63 -7.53
N GLN A 83 -20.01 10.80 -7.44
CA GLN A 83 -18.88 11.04 -6.54
C GLN A 83 -19.29 10.94 -5.06
N VAL A 84 -20.52 11.34 -4.71
CA VAL A 84 -21.05 11.18 -3.35
C VAL A 84 -21.29 9.70 -3.04
N ARG A 85 -21.83 8.93 -3.99
CA ARG A 85 -21.98 7.46 -3.82
C ARG A 85 -20.61 6.76 -3.67
N ILE A 86 -19.61 7.19 -4.45
CA ILE A 86 -18.22 6.68 -4.29
C ILE A 86 -17.65 7.06 -2.92
N ALA A 87 -17.95 8.26 -2.44
CA ALA A 87 -17.53 8.68 -1.10
C ALA A 87 -18.18 7.83 0.00
N ALA A 88 -19.46 7.47 -0.11
CA ALA A 88 -20.13 6.55 0.79
C ALA A 88 -19.45 5.17 0.83
N LEU A 89 -19.16 4.61 -0.35
CA LEU A 89 -18.40 3.35 -0.49
C LEU A 89 -17.00 3.45 0.16
N SER A 90 -16.30 4.56 -0.07
CA SER A 90 -14.99 4.82 0.55
C SER A 90 -15.08 4.92 2.06
N GLY A 91 -16.13 5.57 2.58
CA GLY A 91 -16.42 5.62 4.01
C GLY A 91 -16.59 4.23 4.62
N VAL A 92 -17.40 3.36 3.98
CA VAL A 92 -17.53 1.96 4.44
C VAL A 92 -16.17 1.24 4.44
N ARG A 93 -15.33 1.45 3.42
CA ARG A 93 -13.98 0.84 3.37
C ARG A 93 -13.07 1.29 4.51
N LEU A 94 -13.25 2.48 5.06
CA LEU A 94 -12.50 2.98 6.21
C LEU A 94 -12.99 2.41 7.55
N MET A 95 -14.19 1.83 7.60
CA MET A 95 -14.71 1.16 8.80
C MET A 95 -13.87 -0.07 9.13
N ARG A 96 -13.46 -0.19 10.40
CA ARG A 96 -12.57 -1.28 10.85
C ARG A 96 -13.32 -2.46 11.44
N LYS A 97 -14.53 -2.25 11.98
CA LYS A 97 -15.29 -3.28 12.68
C LYS A 97 -16.17 -4.07 11.72
N PRO A 98 -16.11 -5.42 11.74
CA PRO A 98 -16.91 -6.28 10.84
C PRO A 98 -18.40 -6.01 10.92
N GLU A 99 -18.95 -5.79 12.12
CA GLU A 99 -20.38 -5.51 12.32
C GLU A 99 -20.84 -4.22 11.61
N ASN A 100 -19.95 -3.22 11.47
CA ASN A 100 -20.28 -2.01 10.73
C ASN A 100 -20.29 -2.26 9.22
N LEU A 101 -19.42 -3.16 8.73
CA LEU A 101 -19.41 -3.56 7.33
C LEU A 101 -20.66 -4.37 6.97
N GLU A 102 -21.03 -5.33 7.81
CA GLU A 102 -22.24 -6.16 7.61
C GLU A 102 -23.51 -5.33 7.50
N LYS A 103 -23.64 -4.29 8.34
CA LYS A 103 -24.80 -3.38 8.32
C LYS A 103 -25.03 -2.76 6.94
N HIS A 104 -23.97 -2.47 6.19
CA HIS A 104 -24.06 -1.80 4.88
C HIS A 104 -23.93 -2.76 3.69
N ALA A 105 -23.82 -4.08 3.95
CA ALA A 105 -23.55 -5.07 2.92
C ALA A 105 -24.59 -5.04 1.78
N SER A 106 -25.89 -4.98 2.11
CA SER A 106 -26.95 -4.96 1.10
C SER A 106 -26.86 -3.75 0.17
N ALA A 107 -26.62 -2.56 0.72
CA ALA A 107 -26.52 -1.32 -0.06
C ALA A 107 -25.25 -1.32 -0.94
N VAL A 108 -24.10 -1.76 -0.39
CA VAL A 108 -22.87 -1.92 -1.16
C VAL A 108 -23.04 -2.88 -2.33
N LEU A 109 -23.67 -4.04 -2.10
CA LEU A 109 -23.89 -5.04 -3.14
C LEU A 109 -24.88 -4.57 -4.21
N ALA A 110 -25.87 -3.75 -3.86
CA ALA A 110 -26.75 -3.13 -4.84
C ALA A 110 -26.01 -2.20 -5.80
N LEU A 111 -24.97 -1.50 -5.34
CA LEU A 111 -24.16 -0.60 -6.17
C LEU A 111 -23.22 -1.33 -7.15
N LEU A 112 -23.10 -2.65 -7.09
CA LEU A 112 -22.44 -3.45 -8.15
C LEU A 112 -23.21 -3.34 -9.49
N ALA A 113 -24.47 -2.95 -9.47
CA ALA A 113 -25.31 -2.69 -10.65
C ALA A 113 -25.58 -1.19 -10.88
N ASP A 114 -24.80 -0.28 -10.28
CA ASP A 114 -24.97 1.16 -10.47
C ASP A 114 -24.87 1.55 -11.96
N ARG A 115 -25.62 2.57 -12.36
CA ARG A 115 -25.58 3.10 -13.74
C ARG A 115 -24.22 3.65 -14.17
N VAL A 116 -23.40 4.11 -13.21
CA VAL A 116 -22.08 4.74 -13.45
C VAL A 116 -20.96 3.74 -13.21
N ALA A 117 -20.12 3.50 -14.20
CA ALA A 117 -19.05 2.49 -14.15
C ALA A 117 -18.09 2.68 -12.98
N GLN A 118 -17.71 3.94 -12.67
CA GLN A 118 -16.82 4.24 -11.54
C GLN A 118 -17.43 3.84 -10.19
N VAL A 119 -18.75 4.00 -10.02
CA VAL A 119 -19.46 3.57 -8.81
C VAL A 119 -19.46 2.06 -8.71
N ARG A 120 -19.73 1.33 -9.82
CA ARG A 120 -19.66 -0.14 -9.86
C ARG A 120 -18.28 -0.64 -9.44
N THR A 121 -17.21 -0.06 -10.00
CA THR A 121 -15.83 -0.44 -9.65
C THR A 121 -15.53 -0.16 -8.17
N ALA A 122 -15.92 1.00 -7.63
CA ALA A 122 -15.77 1.30 -6.21
C ALA A 122 -16.57 0.33 -5.31
N ALA A 123 -17.75 -0.12 -5.78
CA ALA A 123 -18.56 -1.11 -5.09
C ALA A 123 -17.85 -2.48 -5.03
N VAL A 124 -17.16 -2.92 -6.10
CA VAL A 124 -16.37 -4.16 -6.08
C VAL A 124 -15.31 -4.12 -4.97
N TRP A 125 -14.52 -3.04 -4.93
CA TRP A 125 -13.47 -2.88 -3.90
C TRP A 125 -14.02 -2.79 -2.47
N THR A 126 -15.23 -2.25 -2.32
CA THR A 126 -15.90 -2.19 -1.02
C THR A 126 -16.48 -3.54 -0.64
N ALA A 127 -17.13 -4.23 -1.60
CA ALA A 127 -17.68 -5.55 -1.40
C ALA A 127 -16.61 -6.60 -1.03
N ALA A 128 -15.39 -6.44 -1.54
CA ALA A 128 -14.26 -7.31 -1.19
C ALA A 128 -13.92 -7.32 0.32
N ARG A 129 -14.27 -6.24 1.03
CA ARG A 129 -14.08 -6.13 2.48
C ARG A 129 -15.25 -6.64 3.32
N LEU A 130 -16.38 -6.91 2.68
CA LEU A 130 -17.56 -7.42 3.39
C LEU A 130 -17.30 -8.85 3.88
N PRO A 131 -17.69 -9.18 5.11
CA PRO A 131 -17.57 -10.53 5.61
C PRO A 131 -18.60 -11.46 4.94
N GLY A 132 -18.28 -12.74 4.92
CA GLY A 132 -19.19 -13.80 4.52
C GLY A 132 -19.16 -14.16 3.02
N PRO A 133 -19.85 -15.26 2.66
CA PRO A 133 -19.75 -15.87 1.33
C PRO A 133 -20.55 -15.14 0.24
N VAL A 134 -21.57 -14.36 0.60
CA VAL A 134 -22.48 -13.71 -0.37
C VAL A 134 -21.74 -12.69 -1.21
N ALA A 135 -20.96 -11.80 -0.57
CA ALA A 135 -20.17 -10.80 -1.27
C ALA A 135 -19.15 -11.46 -2.21
N ARG A 136 -18.41 -12.46 -1.73
CA ARG A 136 -17.47 -13.23 -2.55
C ARG A 136 -18.12 -13.89 -3.75
N HIS A 137 -19.32 -14.49 -3.57
CA HIS A 137 -20.04 -15.09 -4.67
C HIS A 137 -20.46 -14.08 -5.73
N GLN A 138 -20.93 -12.90 -5.33
CA GLN A 138 -21.30 -11.84 -6.27
C GLN A 138 -20.06 -11.26 -7.00
N ILE A 139 -18.95 -11.05 -6.28
CA ILE A 139 -17.68 -10.59 -6.93
C ILE A 139 -17.20 -11.67 -7.92
N ARG A 140 -17.26 -12.97 -7.55
CA ARG A 140 -16.88 -14.05 -8.45
C ARG A 140 -17.71 -14.07 -9.74
N ALA A 141 -19.01 -13.78 -9.67
CA ALA A 141 -19.86 -13.69 -10.86
C ALA A 141 -19.44 -12.54 -11.80
N LEU A 142 -18.76 -11.51 -11.30
CA LEU A 142 -18.25 -10.40 -12.12
C LEU A 142 -17.03 -10.76 -12.97
N LEU A 143 -16.39 -11.91 -12.74
CA LEU A 143 -15.32 -12.42 -13.61
C LEU A 143 -15.85 -12.72 -15.03
N ASP A 144 -17.15 -12.96 -15.18
CA ASP A 144 -17.83 -13.18 -16.46
C ASP A 144 -18.53 -11.91 -16.99
N SER A 145 -18.32 -10.74 -16.37
CA SER A 145 -18.91 -9.48 -16.80
C SER A 145 -18.50 -9.14 -18.25
N ALA A 146 -19.44 -8.60 -19.03
CA ALA A 146 -19.12 -8.04 -20.35
C ALA A 146 -18.18 -6.84 -20.26
N GLU A 147 -18.18 -6.13 -19.12
CA GLU A 147 -17.34 -4.96 -18.88
C GLU A 147 -15.96 -5.41 -18.37
N GLU A 148 -14.94 -5.17 -19.19
CA GLU A 148 -13.57 -5.55 -18.89
C GLU A 148 -13.05 -4.91 -17.58
N PRO A 149 -13.27 -3.60 -17.26
CA PRO A 149 -12.86 -3.03 -15.98
C PRO A 149 -13.48 -3.73 -14.77
N MET A 150 -14.69 -4.23 -14.91
CA MET A 150 -15.37 -4.98 -13.84
C MET A 150 -14.73 -6.36 -13.63
N ARG A 151 -14.39 -7.08 -14.72
CA ARG A 151 -13.70 -8.37 -14.62
C ARG A 151 -12.35 -8.22 -13.91
N PHE A 152 -11.57 -7.19 -14.29
CA PHE A 152 -10.27 -6.93 -13.68
C PHE A 152 -10.38 -6.53 -12.21
N ALA A 153 -11.27 -5.60 -11.86
CA ALA A 153 -11.50 -5.21 -10.47
C ALA A 153 -11.97 -6.40 -9.61
N ALA A 154 -12.83 -7.25 -10.15
CA ALA A 154 -13.26 -8.48 -9.47
C ALA A 154 -12.10 -9.46 -9.25
N ALA A 155 -11.23 -9.63 -10.26
CA ALA A 155 -10.05 -10.50 -10.14
C ALA A 155 -9.08 -10.00 -9.08
N CYS A 156 -8.77 -8.70 -9.05
CA CYS A 156 -7.93 -8.10 -8.01
C CYS A 156 -8.57 -8.25 -6.61
N ALA A 157 -9.86 -8.00 -6.48
CA ALA A 157 -10.59 -8.14 -5.22
C ALA A 157 -10.58 -9.59 -4.69
N LEU A 158 -10.70 -10.58 -5.58
CA LEU A 158 -10.67 -12.00 -5.25
C LEU A 158 -9.25 -12.47 -4.90
N SER A 159 -8.21 -11.92 -5.54
CA SER A 159 -6.82 -12.26 -5.22
C SER A 159 -6.47 -11.91 -3.78
N ASP A 160 -6.93 -10.77 -3.26
CA ASP A 160 -6.76 -10.38 -1.87
C ASP A 160 -7.46 -11.34 -0.88
N GLN A 161 -8.45 -12.10 -1.36
CA GLN A 161 -9.16 -13.12 -0.60
C GLN A 161 -8.59 -14.54 -0.81
N GLY A 162 -7.50 -14.69 -1.58
CA GLY A 162 -6.91 -15.98 -1.93
C GLY A 162 -7.79 -16.85 -2.83
N ASP A 163 -8.67 -16.24 -3.64
CA ASP A 163 -9.57 -16.98 -4.52
C ASP A 163 -8.94 -17.24 -5.89
N ALA A 164 -8.54 -18.48 -6.15
CA ALA A 164 -7.86 -18.89 -7.39
C ALA A 164 -8.69 -18.66 -8.66
N ALA A 165 -10.00 -18.41 -8.58
CA ALA A 165 -10.82 -18.05 -9.74
C ALA A 165 -10.35 -16.75 -10.41
N ALA A 166 -9.59 -15.90 -9.70
CA ALA A 166 -9.01 -14.68 -10.23
C ALA A 166 -7.89 -14.91 -11.27
N LEU A 167 -7.20 -16.03 -11.18
CA LEU A 167 -5.95 -16.32 -11.89
C LEU A 167 -6.03 -16.08 -13.42
N PRO A 168 -7.01 -16.59 -14.17
CA PRO A 168 -7.04 -16.41 -15.63
C PRO A 168 -7.12 -14.96 -16.05
N GLN A 169 -7.90 -14.14 -15.34
CA GLN A 169 -8.08 -12.71 -15.65
C GLN A 169 -6.82 -11.90 -15.32
N LEU A 170 -6.14 -12.23 -14.21
CA LEU A 170 -4.90 -11.56 -13.82
C LEU A 170 -3.75 -11.89 -14.76
N VAL A 171 -3.60 -13.16 -15.15
CA VAL A 171 -2.57 -13.58 -16.15
C VAL A 171 -2.83 -12.91 -17.49
N ALA A 172 -4.08 -12.83 -17.95
CA ALA A 172 -4.41 -12.11 -19.17
C ALA A 172 -4.04 -10.62 -19.11
N ALA A 173 -4.24 -9.97 -17.96
CA ALA A 173 -3.95 -8.55 -17.75
C ALA A 173 -2.44 -8.22 -17.76
N LEU A 174 -1.55 -9.20 -17.60
CA LEU A 174 -0.09 -9.00 -17.71
C LEU A 174 0.33 -8.47 -19.08
N ARG A 175 -0.47 -8.70 -20.13
CA ARG A 175 -0.21 -8.24 -21.51
C ARG A 175 -0.64 -6.78 -21.74
N GLU A 176 -1.32 -6.17 -20.77
CA GLU A 176 -1.82 -4.80 -20.85
C GLU A 176 -0.91 -3.86 -20.05
N ASP A 177 -0.16 -2.98 -20.73
CA ASP A 177 0.86 -2.12 -20.11
C ASP A 177 0.34 -1.35 -18.89
N TYR A 178 -0.86 -0.78 -19.00
CA TYR A 178 -1.46 0.04 -17.95
C TYR A 178 -2.01 -0.75 -16.74
N ARG A 179 -2.08 -2.09 -16.82
CA ARG A 179 -2.54 -2.99 -15.75
C ARG A 179 -1.49 -3.96 -15.24
N ARG A 180 -0.40 -4.08 -15.95
CA ARG A 180 0.65 -5.07 -15.68
C ARG A 180 1.09 -5.06 -14.22
N GLN A 181 1.39 -3.88 -13.70
CA GLN A 181 1.87 -3.73 -12.32
C GLN A 181 0.82 -4.13 -11.29
N GLU A 182 -0.45 -3.73 -11.50
CA GLU A 182 -1.55 -4.10 -10.62
C GLU A 182 -1.84 -5.61 -10.71
N ALA A 183 -1.76 -6.20 -11.91
CA ALA A 183 -1.91 -7.64 -12.11
C ALA A 183 -0.78 -8.44 -11.43
N LEU A 184 0.49 -8.01 -11.55
CA LEU A 184 1.61 -8.62 -10.83
C LEU A 184 1.40 -8.55 -9.31
N SER A 185 0.99 -7.40 -8.79
CA SER A 185 0.66 -7.24 -7.38
C SER A 185 -0.45 -8.19 -6.91
N ALA A 186 -1.52 -8.28 -7.69
CA ALA A 186 -2.64 -9.16 -7.40
C ALA A 186 -2.23 -10.65 -7.44
N LEU A 187 -1.39 -11.05 -8.40
CA LEU A 187 -0.84 -12.41 -8.48
C LEU A 187 0.07 -12.75 -7.30
N MET A 188 0.88 -11.80 -6.84
CA MET A 188 1.68 -11.95 -5.62
C MET A 188 0.82 -12.08 -4.36
N SER A 189 -0.28 -11.32 -4.27
CA SER A 189 -1.26 -11.44 -3.18
C SER A 189 -1.97 -12.78 -3.20
N LEU A 190 -2.36 -13.24 -4.38
CA LEU A 190 -2.99 -14.55 -4.57
C LEU A 190 -2.10 -15.70 -4.11
N GLY A 191 -0.80 -15.59 -4.37
CA GLY A 191 0.19 -16.58 -3.94
C GLY A 191 0.05 -17.96 -4.61
N ASP A 192 -0.67 -18.06 -5.72
CA ASP A 192 -0.88 -19.33 -6.44
C ASP A 192 0.23 -19.57 -7.45
N ALA A 193 0.98 -20.66 -7.26
CA ALA A 193 2.08 -21.07 -8.15
C ALA A 193 1.64 -21.32 -9.60
N ALA A 194 0.35 -21.53 -9.85
CA ALA A 194 -0.18 -21.64 -11.20
C ALA A 194 -0.05 -20.35 -12.03
N ALA A 195 0.27 -19.20 -11.39
CA ALA A 195 0.61 -17.95 -12.07
C ALA A 195 2.02 -17.95 -12.70
N VAL A 196 2.93 -18.79 -12.20
CA VAL A 196 4.35 -18.79 -12.61
C VAL A 196 4.55 -18.87 -14.13
N PRO A 197 3.88 -19.76 -14.89
CA PRO A 197 4.08 -19.81 -16.34
C PRO A 197 3.77 -18.48 -17.06
N GLY A 198 2.67 -17.79 -16.69
CA GLY A 198 2.29 -16.53 -17.30
C GLY A 198 3.22 -15.37 -16.93
N ILE A 199 3.71 -15.36 -15.69
CA ILE A 199 4.68 -14.35 -15.24
C ILE A 199 6.05 -14.62 -15.89
N ALA A 200 6.44 -15.88 -16.06
CA ALA A 200 7.68 -16.25 -16.71
C ALA A 200 7.70 -15.87 -18.20
N GLU A 201 6.58 -16.06 -18.92
CA GLU A 201 6.43 -15.58 -20.30
C GLU A 201 6.65 -14.06 -20.38
N LEU A 202 6.07 -13.29 -19.46
CA LEU A 202 6.30 -11.84 -19.36
C LEU A 202 7.76 -11.51 -19.06
N PHE A 203 8.36 -12.18 -18.08
CA PHE A 203 9.75 -11.95 -17.66
C PHE A 203 10.76 -12.21 -18.77
N GLU A 204 10.51 -13.21 -19.63
CA GLU A 204 11.35 -13.60 -20.75
C GLU A 204 11.14 -12.74 -22.01
N ASP A 205 10.13 -11.86 -22.04
CA ASP A 205 9.89 -10.95 -23.15
C ASP A 205 11.02 -9.91 -23.27
N GLU A 206 11.81 -10.00 -24.33
CA GLU A 206 12.95 -9.10 -24.58
C GLU A 206 12.55 -7.63 -24.74
N SER A 207 11.29 -7.36 -25.14
CA SER A 207 10.76 -5.99 -25.28
C SER A 207 10.34 -5.35 -23.96
N LEU A 208 10.28 -6.12 -22.87
CA LEU A 208 9.88 -5.63 -21.56
C LEU A 208 10.93 -4.67 -20.99
N GLY A 209 10.49 -3.50 -20.54
CA GLY A 209 11.36 -2.55 -19.83
C GLY A 209 11.94 -3.13 -18.54
N GLU A 210 13.12 -2.64 -18.14
CA GLU A 210 13.85 -3.15 -16.97
C GLU A 210 13.00 -3.08 -15.68
N PHE A 211 12.27 -1.99 -15.48
CA PHE A 211 11.39 -1.82 -14.33
C PHE A 211 10.32 -2.92 -14.23
N ASP A 212 9.58 -3.15 -15.31
CA ASP A 212 8.53 -4.19 -15.33
C ASP A 212 9.13 -5.59 -15.23
N ARG A 213 10.33 -5.81 -15.81
CA ARG A 213 11.08 -7.08 -15.69
C ARG A 213 11.47 -7.33 -14.23
N THR A 214 11.95 -6.32 -13.52
CA THR A 214 12.28 -6.43 -12.09
C THR A 214 11.05 -6.70 -11.23
N LEU A 215 9.90 -6.13 -11.56
CA LEU A 215 8.63 -6.46 -10.89
C LEU A 215 8.15 -7.89 -11.21
N ALA A 216 8.29 -8.35 -12.45
CA ALA A 216 7.98 -9.74 -12.82
C ALA A 216 8.91 -10.71 -12.10
N ALA A 217 10.21 -10.39 -11.98
CA ALA A 217 11.17 -11.16 -11.19
C ALA A 217 10.78 -11.23 -9.71
N ALA A 218 10.33 -10.11 -9.12
CA ALA A 218 9.83 -10.09 -7.75
C ALA A 218 8.60 -11.00 -7.57
N ALA A 219 7.69 -11.00 -8.54
CA ALA A 219 6.53 -11.89 -8.52
C ALA A 219 6.93 -13.38 -8.65
N LEU A 220 7.87 -13.69 -9.54
CA LEU A 220 8.42 -15.06 -9.67
C LEU A 220 9.08 -15.52 -8.36
N ALA A 221 9.94 -14.68 -7.76
CA ALA A 221 10.61 -15.00 -6.50
C ALA A 221 9.58 -15.21 -5.36
N ARG A 222 8.54 -14.36 -5.29
CA ARG A 222 7.46 -14.46 -4.30
C ARG A 222 6.69 -15.80 -4.43
N LEU A 223 6.57 -16.33 -5.66
CA LEU A 223 5.91 -17.58 -5.95
C LEU A 223 6.85 -18.79 -5.92
N GLY A 224 8.12 -18.59 -5.53
CA GLY A 224 9.10 -19.66 -5.34
C GLY A 224 9.88 -20.05 -6.60
N ASP A 225 9.82 -19.27 -7.68
CA ASP A 225 10.64 -19.49 -8.88
C ASP A 225 12.02 -18.84 -8.70
N ALA A 226 13.07 -19.67 -8.73
CA ALA A 226 14.44 -19.22 -8.47
C ALA A 226 14.99 -18.20 -9.48
N ARG A 227 14.45 -18.15 -10.72
CA ARG A 227 14.85 -17.15 -11.73
C ARG A 227 14.60 -15.74 -11.24
N GLY A 228 13.49 -15.51 -10.51
CA GLY A 228 13.16 -14.21 -9.94
C GLY A 228 14.18 -13.76 -8.91
N ALA A 229 14.52 -14.61 -7.94
CA ALA A 229 15.53 -14.30 -6.93
C ALA A 229 16.90 -14.03 -7.54
N ALA A 230 17.33 -14.86 -8.50
CA ALA A 230 18.60 -14.68 -9.19
C ALA A 230 18.69 -13.35 -9.93
N HIS A 231 17.60 -12.95 -10.64
CA HIS A 231 17.54 -11.66 -11.32
C HIS A 231 17.60 -10.49 -10.34
N LEU A 232 16.87 -10.54 -9.22
CA LEU A 232 16.91 -9.47 -8.21
C LEU A 232 18.32 -9.28 -7.63
N VAL A 233 19.05 -10.38 -7.35
CA VAL A 233 20.44 -10.33 -6.89
C VAL A 233 21.35 -9.68 -7.95
N GLU A 234 21.22 -10.07 -9.21
CA GLU A 234 21.97 -9.50 -10.33
C GLU A 234 21.67 -7.99 -10.46
N ARG A 235 20.39 -7.58 -10.36
CA ARG A 235 20.03 -6.15 -10.49
C ARG A 235 20.56 -5.31 -9.33
N VAL A 236 20.57 -5.81 -8.11
CA VAL A 236 21.21 -5.12 -6.97
C VAL A 236 22.68 -4.89 -7.20
N ALA A 237 23.39 -5.83 -7.82
CA ALA A 237 24.83 -5.76 -8.09
C ALA A 237 25.19 -4.93 -9.33
N SER A 238 24.23 -4.65 -10.22
CA SER A 238 24.46 -3.93 -11.48
C SER A 238 24.01 -2.48 -11.41
N ASP A 239 24.55 -1.62 -12.29
CA ASP A 239 24.07 -0.25 -12.43
C ASP A 239 22.74 -0.20 -13.20
N GLY A 240 21.78 0.59 -12.74
CA GLY A 240 20.49 0.76 -13.41
C GLY A 240 19.48 1.50 -12.55
N ASP A 241 18.50 2.14 -13.20
CA ASP A 241 17.47 2.94 -12.54
C ASP A 241 16.49 2.08 -11.70
N ASP A 242 16.42 0.79 -11.94
CA ASP A 242 15.59 -0.18 -11.21
C ASP A 242 16.28 -0.83 -10.00
N ARG A 243 17.56 -0.49 -9.77
CA ARG A 243 18.39 -0.97 -8.65
C ARG A 243 17.74 -0.75 -7.27
N PRO A 244 17.17 0.44 -6.96
CA PRO A 244 16.46 0.64 -5.70
C PRO A 244 15.28 -0.31 -5.51
N ILE A 245 14.56 -0.61 -6.60
CA ILE A 245 13.41 -1.51 -6.59
C ILE A 245 13.86 -2.94 -6.36
N ALA A 246 14.93 -3.37 -7.03
CA ALA A 246 15.51 -4.70 -6.84
C ALA A 246 15.98 -4.89 -5.38
N ALA A 247 16.65 -3.89 -4.78
CA ALA A 247 17.06 -3.90 -3.38
C ALA A 247 15.86 -4.01 -2.43
N GLU A 248 14.82 -3.21 -2.65
CA GLU A 248 13.59 -3.24 -1.85
C GLU A 248 12.91 -4.62 -1.89
N TRP A 249 12.78 -5.23 -3.09
CA TRP A 249 12.19 -6.56 -3.23
C TRP A 249 13.07 -7.67 -2.67
N ALA A 250 14.40 -7.58 -2.82
CA ALA A 250 15.32 -8.53 -2.21
C ALA A 250 15.17 -8.55 -0.68
N GLY A 251 15.04 -7.38 -0.05
CA GLY A 251 14.77 -7.25 1.38
C GLY A 251 13.39 -7.81 1.77
N ARG A 252 12.32 -7.43 1.08
CA ARG A 252 10.94 -7.88 1.36
C ARG A 252 10.77 -9.38 1.22
N LEU A 253 11.41 -9.98 0.22
CA LEU A 253 11.35 -11.42 -0.03
C LEU A 253 12.40 -12.20 0.77
N ARG A 254 13.21 -11.51 1.58
CA ARG A 254 14.27 -12.08 2.41
C ARG A 254 15.25 -12.94 1.62
N ILE A 255 15.69 -12.43 0.44
CA ILE A 255 16.64 -13.11 -0.44
C ILE A 255 18.04 -12.95 0.15
N ALA A 256 18.50 -13.95 0.90
CA ALA A 256 19.78 -13.90 1.63
C ALA A 256 21.00 -13.76 0.70
N GLU A 257 20.89 -14.27 -0.51
CA GLU A 257 21.92 -14.21 -1.54
C GLU A 257 22.21 -12.76 -2.00
N ALA A 258 21.28 -11.82 -1.77
CA ALA A 258 21.47 -10.41 -2.08
C ALA A 258 22.34 -9.66 -1.05
N VAL A 259 22.56 -10.23 0.15
CA VAL A 259 23.26 -9.54 1.25
C VAL A 259 24.61 -8.93 0.82
N PRO A 260 25.53 -9.66 0.15
CA PRO A 260 26.81 -9.08 -0.23
C PRO A 260 26.68 -7.86 -1.16
N ALA A 261 25.79 -7.93 -2.15
CA ALA A 261 25.57 -6.81 -3.08
C ALA A 261 24.87 -5.62 -2.39
N LEU A 262 23.96 -5.90 -1.43
CA LEU A 262 23.31 -4.87 -0.63
C LEU A 262 24.30 -4.17 0.32
N GLU A 263 25.27 -4.89 0.90
CA GLU A 263 26.32 -4.30 1.74
C GLU A 263 27.24 -3.39 0.92
N GLU A 264 27.65 -3.79 -0.28
CA GLU A 264 28.41 -2.95 -1.21
C GLU A 264 27.63 -1.69 -1.57
N LEU A 265 26.34 -1.84 -1.88
CA LEU A 265 25.45 -0.73 -2.23
C LEU A 265 25.22 0.23 -1.05
N ALA A 266 25.09 -0.28 0.16
CA ALA A 266 24.91 0.53 1.38
C ALA A 266 26.19 1.33 1.72
N ALA A 267 27.38 0.82 1.34
CA ALA A 267 28.65 1.50 1.53
C ALA A 267 28.97 2.54 0.45
N ALA A 268 28.27 2.53 -0.69
CA ALA A 268 28.55 3.41 -1.82
C ALA A 268 28.02 4.83 -1.56
N GLU A 269 28.92 5.78 -1.23
CA GLU A 269 28.55 7.17 -1.00
C GLU A 269 28.01 7.84 -2.28
N GLY A 270 26.89 8.59 -2.13
CA GLY A 270 26.25 9.29 -3.24
C GLY A 270 25.41 8.40 -4.18
N GLU A 271 25.30 7.11 -3.89
CA GLU A 271 24.49 6.18 -4.66
C GLU A 271 22.99 6.33 -4.32
N PRO A 272 22.11 6.63 -5.28
CA PRO A 272 20.68 6.84 -5.03
C PRO A 272 19.95 5.65 -4.39
N ALA A 273 20.44 4.43 -4.64
CA ALA A 273 19.86 3.21 -4.10
C ALA A 273 20.35 2.85 -2.68
N ARG A 274 21.26 3.64 -2.10
CA ARG A 274 21.86 3.40 -0.78
C ARG A 274 20.81 3.22 0.32
N GLY A 275 19.81 4.10 0.35
CA GLY A 275 18.71 4.02 1.32
C GLY A 275 17.89 2.74 1.20
N ALA A 276 17.55 2.32 -0.03
CA ALA A 276 16.87 1.07 -0.27
C ALA A 276 17.68 -0.15 0.22
N ALA A 277 19.00 -0.13 0.03
CA ALA A 277 19.87 -1.18 0.53
C ALA A 277 19.89 -1.26 2.06
N LEU A 278 19.93 -0.11 2.76
CA LEU A 278 19.88 -0.05 4.22
C LEU A 278 18.59 -0.66 4.77
N ARG A 279 17.44 -0.30 4.19
CA ARG A 279 16.14 -0.90 4.57
C ARG A 279 16.08 -2.40 4.30
N ALA A 280 16.59 -2.82 3.13
CA ALA A 280 16.63 -4.23 2.76
C ALA A 280 17.50 -5.06 3.71
N LEU A 281 18.68 -4.57 4.07
CA LEU A 281 19.58 -5.21 5.03
C LEU A 281 18.95 -5.32 6.42
N GLY A 282 18.22 -4.28 6.86
CA GLY A 282 17.45 -4.31 8.10
C GLY A 282 16.42 -5.44 8.12
N ARG A 283 15.63 -5.59 7.04
CA ARG A 283 14.63 -6.68 6.87
C ARG A 283 15.26 -8.05 6.82
N LEU A 284 16.44 -8.18 6.23
CA LEU A 284 17.18 -9.44 6.16
C LEU A 284 17.77 -9.83 7.52
N GLY A 285 17.95 -8.88 8.44
CA GLY A 285 18.59 -9.11 9.72
C GLY A 285 20.03 -9.60 9.58
N ALA A 286 20.74 -9.09 8.55
CA ALA A 286 22.12 -9.50 8.26
C ALA A 286 23.05 -9.18 9.42
N SER A 287 24.02 -10.07 9.68
CA SER A 287 24.97 -9.91 10.79
C SER A 287 25.84 -8.67 10.61
N GLY A 288 25.95 -7.83 11.64
CA GLY A 288 26.73 -6.60 11.62
C GLY A 288 26.04 -5.39 11.02
N VAL A 289 24.89 -5.57 10.37
CA VAL A 289 24.17 -4.46 9.73
C VAL A 289 23.61 -3.47 10.76
N GLU A 290 23.24 -3.93 11.94
CA GLU A 290 22.69 -3.08 12.99
C GLU A 290 23.66 -1.96 13.40
N GLU A 291 24.96 -2.26 13.52
CA GLU A 291 25.99 -1.26 13.86
C GLU A 291 26.10 -0.19 12.75
N CYS A 292 26.03 -0.60 11.48
CA CYS A 292 26.03 0.31 10.35
C CYS A 292 24.80 1.22 10.36
N LEU A 293 23.59 0.65 10.54
CA LEU A 293 22.35 1.41 10.61
C LEU A 293 22.34 2.39 11.79
N LEU A 294 22.83 1.97 12.96
CA LEU A 294 22.98 2.85 14.12
C LEU A 294 23.92 4.03 13.84
N ALA A 295 25.07 3.77 13.21
CA ALA A 295 26.03 4.80 12.88
C ALA A 295 25.44 5.84 11.90
N ILE A 296 24.69 5.40 10.86
CA ILE A 296 24.06 6.29 9.87
C ILE A 296 22.90 7.06 10.51
N ALA A 297 21.97 6.38 11.17
CA ALA A 297 20.77 7.01 11.73
C ALA A 297 21.10 8.13 12.73
N THR A 298 22.18 7.95 13.53
CA THR A 298 22.57 8.90 14.58
C THR A 298 23.61 9.95 14.13
N SER A 299 24.14 9.85 12.90
CA SER A 299 25.14 10.78 12.38
C SER A 299 24.51 12.05 11.81
N ALA A 300 24.71 13.19 12.44
CA ALA A 300 24.28 14.47 11.89
C ALA A 300 25.03 14.89 10.60
N ALA A 301 26.06 14.17 10.19
CA ALA A 301 26.80 14.40 8.94
C ALA A 301 26.13 13.75 7.73
N GLU A 302 25.28 12.74 7.95
CA GLU A 302 24.56 12.07 6.89
C GLU A 302 23.28 12.85 6.51
N PRO A 303 22.85 12.80 5.24
CA PRO A 303 21.59 13.39 4.79
C PRO A 303 20.39 12.87 5.58
N GLU A 304 19.39 13.72 5.83
CA GLU A 304 18.23 13.36 6.65
C GLU A 304 17.42 12.18 6.06
N ASP A 305 17.26 12.14 4.74
CA ASP A 305 16.59 11.05 4.03
C ASP A 305 17.29 9.70 4.25
N LEU A 306 18.62 9.69 4.20
CA LEU A 306 19.39 8.48 4.46
C LEU A 306 19.35 8.05 5.92
N ARG A 307 19.33 9.00 6.86
CA ARG A 307 19.11 8.73 8.29
C ARG A 307 17.72 8.13 8.55
N MET A 308 16.70 8.61 7.82
CA MET A 308 15.34 8.06 7.85
C MET A 308 15.31 6.61 7.34
N ASP A 309 15.98 6.33 6.22
CA ASP A 309 16.09 4.98 5.66
C ASP A 309 16.80 4.02 6.64
N ALA A 310 17.84 4.49 7.31
CA ALA A 310 18.51 3.71 8.36
C ALA A 310 17.63 3.48 9.59
N ALA A 311 16.82 4.47 9.99
CA ALA A 311 15.85 4.34 11.07
C ALA A 311 14.74 3.31 10.72
N GLU A 312 14.25 3.29 9.48
CA GLU A 312 13.33 2.25 8.99
C GLU A 312 13.98 0.86 9.07
N GLY A 313 15.27 0.74 8.66
CA GLY A 313 16.02 -0.51 8.80
C GLY A 313 16.20 -0.97 10.26
N LEU A 314 16.44 -0.04 11.18
CA LEU A 314 16.51 -0.34 12.62
C LEU A 314 15.16 -0.81 13.18
N ALA A 315 14.06 -0.23 12.71
CA ALA A 315 12.72 -0.65 13.12
C ALA A 315 12.41 -2.10 12.71
N GLU A 316 12.85 -2.51 11.53
CA GLU A 316 12.71 -3.89 11.04
C GLU A 316 13.51 -4.89 11.90
N ILE A 317 14.69 -4.49 12.41
CA ILE A 317 15.48 -5.32 13.34
C ILE A 317 14.79 -5.41 14.71
N GLY A 318 14.26 -4.30 15.22
CA GLY A 318 13.49 -4.24 16.45
C GLY A 318 14.24 -4.66 17.73
N SER A 319 15.58 -4.65 17.71
CA SER A 319 16.42 -4.97 18.86
C SER A 319 16.30 -3.91 19.97
N SER A 320 16.81 -4.21 21.15
CA SER A 320 16.85 -3.23 22.25
C SER A 320 17.73 -2.01 21.92
N ALA A 321 18.81 -2.20 21.16
CA ALA A 321 19.71 -1.12 20.72
C ALA A 321 19.03 -0.27 19.65
N ALA A 322 18.36 -0.88 18.66
CA ALA A 322 17.59 -0.20 17.63
C ALA A 322 16.47 0.65 18.25
N ILE A 323 15.69 0.09 19.18
CA ILE A 323 14.62 0.81 19.90
C ILE A 323 15.19 1.98 20.71
N ALA A 324 16.35 1.81 21.36
CA ALA A 324 16.99 2.88 22.13
C ALA A 324 17.45 4.02 21.21
N ALA A 325 18.01 3.71 20.03
CA ALA A 325 18.39 4.71 19.02
C ALA A 325 17.17 5.48 18.50
N LEU A 326 16.10 4.79 18.11
CA LEU A 326 14.86 5.42 17.63
C LEU A 326 14.24 6.35 18.70
N ARG A 327 14.32 5.99 20.00
CA ARG A 327 13.91 6.89 21.09
C ARG A 327 14.77 8.13 21.17
N GLY A 328 16.08 8.02 20.93
CA GLY A 328 17.00 9.16 20.90
C GLY A 328 16.70 10.11 19.75
N LEU A 329 16.26 9.59 18.61
CA LEU A 329 15.92 10.35 17.40
C LEU A 329 14.53 10.99 17.46
N ALA A 330 13.64 10.54 18.34
CA ALA A 330 12.24 10.93 18.39
C ALA A 330 12.00 12.44 18.61
N ASP A 331 12.96 13.14 19.23
CA ASP A 331 12.87 14.59 19.50
C ASP A 331 13.74 15.42 18.56
N GLU A 332 14.36 14.82 17.53
CA GLU A 332 15.09 15.57 16.53
C GLU A 332 14.16 16.43 15.67
N PRO A 333 14.64 17.61 15.22
CA PRO A 333 13.90 18.45 14.29
C PRO A 333 13.81 17.82 12.91
N GLY A 334 12.89 18.31 12.05
CA GLY A 334 12.68 17.81 10.70
C GLY A 334 11.70 16.63 10.64
N GLU A 335 11.88 15.76 9.67
CA GLU A 335 10.98 14.60 9.44
C GLU A 335 11.44 13.34 10.19
N LEU A 336 12.69 13.27 10.60
CA LEU A 336 13.25 12.11 11.31
C LEU A 336 12.61 11.87 12.69
N GLY A 337 12.32 12.95 13.45
CA GLY A 337 11.69 12.83 14.76
C GLY A 337 10.27 12.25 14.70
N PRO A 338 9.37 12.83 13.89
CA PRO A 338 8.04 12.24 13.65
C PRO A 338 8.09 10.80 13.14
N LEU A 339 8.94 10.48 12.16
CA LEU A 339 9.12 9.12 11.65
C LEU A 339 9.55 8.17 12.78
N SER A 340 10.51 8.56 13.59
CA SER A 340 10.98 7.71 14.70
C SER A 340 9.88 7.40 15.72
N LYS A 341 8.97 8.36 15.99
CA LYS A 341 7.79 8.13 16.85
C LYS A 341 6.81 7.15 16.23
N GLU A 342 6.58 7.25 14.92
CA GLU A 342 5.71 6.34 14.18
C GLU A 342 6.27 4.92 14.20
N LEU A 343 7.56 4.74 13.90
CA LEU A 343 8.24 3.45 13.93
C LEU A 343 8.20 2.80 15.33
N LEU A 344 8.41 3.58 16.38
CA LEU A 344 8.29 3.08 17.76
C LEU A 344 6.88 2.63 18.11
N ALA A 345 5.86 3.36 17.63
CA ALA A 345 4.46 2.97 17.84
C ALA A 345 4.11 1.67 17.08
N GLU A 346 4.63 1.51 15.86
CA GLU A 346 4.45 0.29 15.07
C GLU A 346 5.13 -0.92 15.73
N ILE A 347 6.37 -0.78 16.20
CA ILE A 347 7.08 -1.83 16.95
C ILE A 347 6.27 -2.25 18.20
N ALA A 348 5.76 -1.27 18.96
CA ALA A 348 4.97 -1.56 20.15
C ALA A 348 3.66 -2.29 19.82
N LEU A 349 2.99 -1.92 18.72
CA LEU A 349 1.78 -2.58 18.25
C LEU A 349 2.07 -4.05 17.86
N ASN A 350 3.10 -4.27 17.05
CA ASN A 350 3.50 -5.61 16.60
C ASN A 350 3.88 -6.51 17.77
N GLN A 351 4.58 -5.97 18.78
CA GLN A 351 4.92 -6.71 20.01
C GLN A 351 3.68 -7.06 20.84
N ALA A 352 2.70 -6.15 20.93
CA ALA A 352 1.44 -6.40 21.63
C ALA A 352 0.59 -7.48 20.94
N GLU A 353 0.51 -7.44 19.59
CA GLU A 353 -0.19 -8.46 18.81
C GLU A 353 0.47 -9.83 18.93
N ALA A 354 1.81 -9.89 18.87
CA ALA A 354 2.56 -11.12 19.06
C ALA A 354 2.36 -11.71 20.48
N ALA A 355 2.31 -10.85 21.51
CA ALA A 355 2.05 -11.27 22.88
C ALA A 355 0.61 -11.80 23.07
N ALA A 356 -0.37 -11.17 22.39
CA ALA A 356 -1.77 -11.61 22.42
C ALA A 356 -2.02 -12.92 21.66
N ALA A 357 -1.22 -13.20 20.63
CA ALA A 357 -1.29 -14.44 19.83
C ALA A 357 -0.56 -15.62 20.47
N ALA A 358 0.28 -15.39 21.49
CA ALA A 358 1.00 -16.46 22.19
C ALA A 358 0.00 -17.35 22.97
N PRO A 359 0.03 -18.70 22.81
CA PRO A 359 -0.86 -19.58 23.54
C PRO A 359 -0.58 -19.44 25.04
N THR A 360 -1.63 -19.15 25.82
CA THR A 360 -1.57 -19.19 27.29
C THR A 360 -1.21 -20.62 27.71
N SER A 361 0.08 -20.83 28.02
CA SER A 361 0.53 -22.08 28.60
C SER A 361 -0.02 -22.18 30.05
N THR A 362 -1.10 -22.93 30.18
CA THR A 362 -1.60 -23.46 31.48
C THR A 362 -1.15 -24.89 31.66
#